data_2e7dee7ae302e8d9fb296c86ece35b0e
#
_entry.id   2e7dee7ae302e8d9fb296c86ece35b0e
#
_cell.length_a   1.000
_cell.length_b   1.000
_cell.length_c   1.000
_cell.angle_alpha   90.00
_cell.angle_beta   90.00
_cell.angle_gamma   90.00
#
_symmetry.space_group_name_H-M   'P 1'
#
loop_
_entity.id
_entity.type
_entity.pdbx_description
1 polymer ?
#
loop_
_entity_poly.entity_id
_entity_poly.type
_entity_poly.pdbx_seq_one_letter_code
_entity_poly.pdbx_strand_id
1 'polypeptide(L)'
;PKVGYFYTGVSQINLLGNDIKEKKVEDMMGMPVVVKKDVSLYDVIVEMFLSDVGSIFIIDDQENLCGVVSRKDLLKATIGGLDINKMPIGMVMTRTPNVVTVEREDSIVLAARKIIEHEIDSIPVVDTDKDNHTMKVIGRISKTNITKLFLEIAGE
;
A
#
# COMPACT_ATOMS: atom_id res chain seq x y z
N PRO A 1 19.17 17.80 -28.44
CA PRO A 1 17.91 17.05 -28.34
C PRO A 1 17.44 16.84 -26.92
N LYS A 2 18.35 16.61 -26.00
CA LYS A 2 17.99 16.43 -24.58
C LYS A 2 17.41 17.68 -23.93
N VAL A 3 17.88 18.86 -24.33
CA VAL A 3 17.40 20.14 -23.80
C VAL A 3 15.97 20.44 -24.23
N GLY A 4 15.68 20.28 -25.52
CA GLY A 4 14.31 20.46 -26.04
C GLY A 4 13.34 19.45 -25.44
N TYR A 5 13.77 18.22 -25.24
CA TYR A 5 12.99 17.18 -24.58
C TYR A 5 12.66 17.53 -23.13
N PHE A 6 13.64 18.11 -22.44
CA PHE A 6 13.49 18.54 -21.05
C PHE A 6 12.42 19.63 -20.91
N TYR A 7 12.43 20.64 -21.78
CA TYR A 7 11.43 21.72 -21.73
C TYR A 7 10.02 21.22 -22.05
N THR A 8 9.89 20.34 -23.00
CA THR A 8 8.59 19.70 -23.32
C THR A 8 8.10 18.88 -22.13
N GLY A 9 9.01 18.18 -21.47
CA GLY A 9 8.67 17.40 -20.28
C GLY A 9 8.16 18.26 -19.12
N VAL A 10 8.72 19.43 -18.89
CA VAL A 10 8.27 20.35 -17.83
C VAL A 10 6.84 20.82 -18.06
N SER A 11 6.48 21.19 -19.30
CA SER A 11 5.11 21.60 -19.59
C SER A 11 4.12 20.45 -19.43
N GLN A 12 4.49 19.26 -19.84
CA GLN A 12 3.65 18.06 -19.66
C GLN A 12 3.48 17.70 -18.18
N ILE A 13 4.54 17.83 -17.38
CA ILE A 13 4.48 17.58 -15.93
C ILE A 13 3.49 18.54 -15.27
N ASN A 14 3.45 19.79 -15.68
CA ASN A 14 2.50 20.74 -15.12
C ASN A 14 1.04 20.38 -15.45
N LEU A 15 0.77 19.92 -16.67
CA LEU A 15 -0.56 19.45 -17.07
C LEU A 15 -0.94 18.18 -16.31
N LEU A 16 -0.01 17.22 -16.24
CA LEU A 16 -0.18 15.98 -15.47
C LEU A 16 -0.45 16.27 -13.99
N GLY A 17 0.26 17.25 -13.43
CA GLY A 17 0.09 17.65 -12.04
C GLY A 17 -1.30 18.17 -11.72
N ASN A 18 -1.94 18.89 -12.64
CA ASN A 18 -3.30 19.38 -12.47
C ASN A 18 -4.33 18.25 -12.52
N ASP A 19 -4.19 17.34 -13.48
CA ASP A 19 -5.07 16.17 -13.62
C ASP A 19 -4.94 15.23 -12.41
N ILE A 20 -3.72 15.00 -11.93
CA ILE A 20 -3.44 14.15 -10.78
C ILE A 20 -4.04 14.71 -9.50
N LYS A 21 -4.00 16.04 -9.29
CA LYS A 21 -4.53 16.70 -8.09
C LYS A 21 -6.02 16.45 -7.88
N GLU A 22 -6.75 16.19 -8.95
CA GLU A 22 -8.19 15.93 -8.90
C GLU A 22 -8.52 14.45 -8.64
N LYS A 23 -7.54 13.55 -8.81
CA LYS A 23 -7.74 12.11 -8.61
C LYS A 23 -7.72 11.76 -7.12
N LYS A 24 -8.69 10.92 -6.74
CA LYS A 24 -8.81 10.39 -5.38
C LYS A 24 -8.33 8.94 -5.33
N VAL A 25 -7.96 8.51 -4.13
CA VAL A 25 -7.53 7.14 -3.86
C VAL A 25 -8.57 6.14 -4.35
N GLU A 26 -9.86 6.38 -4.11
CA GLU A 26 -10.94 5.47 -4.54
C GLU A 26 -11.01 5.26 -6.05
N ASP A 27 -10.56 6.23 -6.84
CA ASP A 27 -10.55 6.14 -8.30
C ASP A 27 -9.51 5.14 -8.82
N MET A 28 -8.47 4.87 -8.03
CA MET A 28 -7.30 4.09 -8.46
C MET A 28 -7.01 2.88 -7.59
N MET A 29 -7.66 2.72 -6.45
CA MET A 29 -7.37 1.61 -5.53
C MET A 29 -7.70 0.26 -6.15
N GLY A 30 -6.88 -0.74 -5.82
CA GLY A 30 -7.11 -2.13 -6.17
C GLY A 30 -7.59 -2.94 -4.98
N MET A 31 -7.77 -4.23 -5.22
CA MET A 31 -8.15 -5.19 -4.18
C MET A 31 -6.99 -5.38 -3.19
N PRO A 32 -7.26 -5.33 -1.89
CA PRO A 32 -6.22 -5.59 -0.90
C PRO A 32 -5.96 -7.10 -0.79
N VAL A 33 -4.71 -7.45 -0.47
CA VAL A 33 -4.37 -8.82 -0.06
C VAL A 33 -4.33 -8.82 1.46
N VAL A 34 -5.19 -9.60 2.08
CA VAL A 34 -5.38 -9.61 3.54
C VAL A 34 -5.28 -11.02 4.10
N VAL A 35 -4.78 -11.10 5.34
CA VAL A 35 -4.77 -12.35 6.12
C VAL A 35 -5.15 -12.04 7.56
N LYS A 36 -5.51 -13.08 8.32
CA LYS A 36 -5.74 -13.00 9.76
C LYS A 36 -4.42 -13.08 10.51
N LYS A 37 -4.37 -12.54 11.73
CA LYS A 37 -3.13 -12.44 12.52
C LYS A 37 -2.57 -13.78 13.03
N ASP A 38 -3.36 -14.84 13.02
CA ASP A 38 -2.95 -16.19 13.43
C ASP A 38 -2.35 -17.03 12.29
N VAL A 39 -2.39 -16.53 11.06
CA VAL A 39 -1.77 -17.18 9.90
C VAL A 39 -0.25 -17.22 10.09
N SER A 40 0.38 -18.35 9.72
CA SER A 40 1.82 -18.53 9.90
C SER A 40 2.63 -17.63 8.94
N LEU A 41 3.86 -17.32 9.34
CA LEU A 41 4.80 -16.62 8.46
C LEU A 41 4.96 -17.33 7.13
N TYR A 42 5.05 -18.68 7.14
CA TYR A 42 5.18 -19.47 5.92
C TYR A 42 4.03 -19.19 4.95
N ASP A 43 2.79 -19.26 5.44
CA ASP A 43 1.61 -19.02 4.60
C ASP A 43 1.55 -17.60 4.07
N VAL A 44 1.99 -16.61 4.86
CA VAL A 44 2.09 -15.22 4.41
C VAL A 44 3.14 -15.05 3.32
N ILE A 45 4.30 -15.70 3.47
CA ILE A 45 5.35 -15.68 2.45
C ILE A 45 4.83 -16.25 1.12
N VAL A 46 4.14 -17.41 1.19
CA VAL A 46 3.52 -18.05 0.03
C VAL A 46 2.50 -17.11 -0.63
N GLU A 47 1.61 -16.52 0.17
CA GLU A 47 0.59 -15.61 -0.34
C GLU A 47 1.22 -14.37 -1.01
N MET A 48 2.24 -13.80 -0.40
CA MET A 48 2.96 -12.65 -0.94
C MET A 48 3.60 -12.98 -2.29
N PHE A 49 4.17 -14.16 -2.41
CA PHE A 49 4.77 -14.64 -3.65
C PHE A 49 3.72 -14.89 -4.74
N LEU A 50 2.62 -15.61 -4.41
CA LEU A 50 1.57 -15.95 -5.35
C LEU A 50 0.79 -14.72 -5.83
N SER A 51 0.55 -13.78 -4.94
CA SER A 51 -0.18 -12.54 -5.26
C SER A 51 0.71 -11.44 -5.84
N ASP A 52 2.02 -11.64 -5.86
CA ASP A 52 3.03 -10.68 -6.34
C ASP A 52 2.84 -9.28 -5.74
N VAL A 53 2.75 -9.23 -4.42
CA VAL A 53 2.58 -7.98 -3.67
C VAL A 53 3.75 -7.76 -2.73
N GLY A 54 4.07 -6.49 -2.45
CA GLY A 54 5.14 -6.10 -1.55
C GLY A 54 4.72 -5.99 -0.09
N SER A 55 3.41 -5.97 0.17
CA SER A 55 2.84 -5.87 1.52
C SER A 55 1.53 -6.62 1.60
N ILE A 56 1.26 -7.19 2.76
CA ILE A 56 -0.01 -7.85 3.08
C ILE A 56 -0.58 -7.16 4.31
N PHE A 57 -1.89 -6.91 4.31
CA PHE A 57 -2.58 -6.27 5.42
C PHE A 57 -3.18 -7.33 6.34
N ILE A 58 -3.04 -7.12 7.63
CA ILE A 58 -3.51 -8.05 8.64
C ILE A 58 -4.82 -7.49 9.20
N ILE A 59 -5.86 -8.30 9.20
CA ILE A 59 -7.20 -7.89 9.61
C ILE A 59 -7.75 -8.81 10.70
N ASP A 60 -8.71 -8.29 11.44
CA ASP A 60 -9.52 -9.08 12.38
C ASP A 60 -10.75 -9.71 11.70
N ASP A 61 -11.61 -10.36 12.46
CA ASP A 61 -12.80 -11.04 11.93
C ASP A 61 -13.85 -10.07 11.37
N GLN A 62 -13.81 -8.80 11.74
CA GLN A 62 -14.66 -7.74 11.20
C GLN A 62 -14.03 -6.97 10.05
N GLU A 63 -12.91 -7.47 9.50
CA GLU A 63 -12.14 -6.84 8.43
C GLU A 63 -11.47 -5.51 8.83
N ASN A 64 -11.32 -5.26 10.13
CA ASN A 64 -10.61 -4.10 10.63
C ASN A 64 -9.09 -4.32 10.57
N LEU A 65 -8.38 -3.26 10.22
CA LEU A 65 -6.92 -3.29 10.12
C LEU A 65 -6.29 -3.49 11.49
N CYS A 66 -5.44 -4.52 11.60
CA CYS A 66 -4.62 -4.80 12.79
C CYS A 66 -3.15 -4.43 12.57
N GLY A 67 -2.67 -4.58 11.35
CA GLY A 67 -1.28 -4.34 11.04
C GLY A 67 -0.97 -4.55 9.57
N VAL A 68 0.31 -4.41 9.25
CA VAL A 68 0.85 -4.65 7.90
C VAL A 68 2.18 -5.39 8.01
N VAL A 69 2.45 -6.23 7.04
CA VAL A 69 3.74 -6.90 6.89
C VAL A 69 4.29 -6.65 5.50
N SER A 70 5.56 -6.28 5.42
CA SER A 70 6.27 -6.05 4.17
C SER A 70 7.27 -7.19 3.90
N ARG A 71 7.79 -7.25 2.68
CA ARG A 71 8.89 -8.16 2.32
C ARG A 71 10.06 -8.01 3.28
N LYS A 72 10.40 -6.77 3.65
CA LYS A 72 11.48 -6.45 4.58
C LYS A 72 11.24 -7.08 5.96
N ASP A 73 10.03 -7.03 6.46
CA ASP A 73 9.66 -7.64 7.75
C ASP A 73 9.84 -9.15 7.71
N LEU A 74 9.43 -9.79 6.62
CA LEU A 74 9.59 -11.24 6.43
C LEU A 74 11.06 -11.64 6.33
N LEU A 75 11.87 -10.86 5.61
CA LEU A 75 13.31 -11.10 5.52
C LEU A 75 13.98 -11.00 6.90
N LYS A 76 13.64 -9.98 7.67
CA LYS A 76 14.17 -9.81 9.03
C LYS A 76 13.81 -10.98 9.94
N ALA A 77 12.57 -11.43 9.88
CA ALA A 77 12.09 -12.57 10.67
C ALA A 77 12.83 -13.86 10.29
N THR A 78 13.00 -14.13 9.00
CA THR A 78 13.68 -15.30 8.48
C THR A 78 15.16 -15.32 8.86
N ILE A 79 15.86 -14.20 8.68
CA ILE A 79 17.27 -14.06 9.04
C ILE A 79 17.45 -14.17 10.56
N GLY A 80 16.49 -13.68 11.33
CA GLY A 80 16.48 -13.76 12.79
C GLY A 80 16.28 -15.18 13.34
N GLY A 81 16.08 -16.17 12.49
CA GLY A 81 15.98 -17.58 12.89
C GLY A 81 14.63 -17.97 13.48
N LEU A 82 13.57 -17.22 13.22
CA LEU A 82 12.22 -17.56 13.65
C LEU A 82 11.73 -18.81 12.90
N ASP A 83 10.98 -19.66 13.60
CA ASP A 83 10.33 -20.80 12.98
C ASP A 83 9.13 -20.32 12.15
N ILE A 84 9.33 -20.18 10.85
CA ILE A 84 8.33 -19.63 9.93
C ILE A 84 7.05 -20.47 9.87
N ASN A 85 7.13 -21.77 10.18
CA ASN A 85 5.95 -22.64 10.15
C ASN A 85 5.07 -22.49 11.40
N LYS A 86 5.64 -22.04 12.50
CA LYS A 86 4.94 -21.94 13.79
C LYS A 86 4.63 -20.52 14.21
N MET A 87 5.41 -19.53 13.73
CA MET A 87 5.24 -18.14 14.13
C MET A 87 4.02 -17.52 13.44
N PRO A 88 3.01 -17.06 14.20
CA PRO A 88 1.88 -16.34 13.62
C PRO A 88 2.31 -14.94 13.16
N ILE A 89 1.75 -14.49 12.05
CA ILE A 89 2.12 -13.20 11.44
C ILE A 89 1.88 -12.02 12.39
N GLY A 90 0.91 -12.12 13.26
CA GLY A 90 0.61 -11.09 14.24
C GLY A 90 1.77 -10.75 15.17
N MET A 91 2.73 -11.65 15.33
CA MET A 91 3.94 -11.44 16.15
C MET A 91 5.02 -10.63 15.40
N VAL A 92 4.93 -10.53 14.09
CA VAL A 92 5.95 -9.90 13.23
C VAL A 92 5.45 -8.60 12.59
N MET A 93 4.15 -8.46 12.42
CA MET A 93 3.55 -7.30 11.74
C MET A 93 3.85 -5.98 12.43
N THR A 94 3.89 -4.90 11.66
CA THR A 94 3.78 -3.54 12.19
C THR A 94 2.33 -3.32 12.61
N ARG A 95 2.12 -2.94 13.87
CA ARG A 95 0.78 -2.84 14.46
C ARG A 95 0.19 -1.44 14.31
N THR A 96 -1.15 -1.35 14.19
CA THR A 96 -1.83 -0.08 14.40
C THR A 96 -1.54 0.46 15.82
N PRO A 97 -1.42 1.79 16.01
CA PRO A 97 -1.63 2.88 15.05
C PRO A 97 -0.43 3.25 14.18
N ASN A 98 0.66 2.46 14.20
CA ASN A 98 1.90 2.78 13.50
C ASN A 98 1.86 2.42 12.00
N VAL A 99 0.71 2.03 11.49
CA VAL A 99 0.51 1.71 10.07
C VAL A 99 0.12 2.97 9.31
N VAL A 100 0.79 3.22 8.19
CA VAL A 100 0.44 4.30 7.27
C VAL A 100 -0.83 3.92 6.52
N THR A 101 -1.86 4.75 6.59
CA THR A 101 -3.15 4.51 5.93
C THR A 101 -3.58 5.72 5.11
N VAL A 102 -4.50 5.50 4.19
CA VAL A 102 -5.24 6.56 3.49
C VAL A 102 -6.72 6.20 3.47
N GLU A 103 -7.55 7.22 3.32
CA GLU A 103 -8.98 7.05 3.15
C GLU A 103 -9.37 7.19 1.68
N ARG A 104 -10.55 6.70 1.32
CA ARG A 104 -11.00 6.69 -0.09
C ARG A 104 -11.03 8.06 -0.73
N GLU A 105 -11.32 9.09 0.05
CA GLU A 105 -11.48 10.47 -0.43
C GLU A 105 -10.17 11.25 -0.46
N ASP A 106 -9.10 10.70 0.08
CA ASP A 106 -7.78 11.32 0.04
C ASP A 106 -7.29 11.44 -1.40
N SER A 107 -6.50 12.49 -1.67
CA SER A 107 -5.92 12.67 -2.99
C SER A 107 -4.87 11.60 -3.28
N ILE A 108 -4.75 11.25 -4.55
CA ILE A 108 -3.70 10.33 -4.99
C ILE A 108 -2.30 10.93 -4.74
N VAL A 109 -2.18 12.24 -4.76
CA VAL A 109 -0.92 12.94 -4.44
C VAL A 109 -0.52 12.70 -3.00
N LEU A 110 -1.48 12.74 -2.06
CA LEU A 110 -1.22 12.42 -0.66
C LEU A 110 -0.73 10.97 -0.51
N ALA A 111 -1.38 10.03 -1.18
CA ALA A 111 -0.96 8.63 -1.15
C ALA A 111 0.46 8.45 -1.70
N ALA A 112 0.76 9.08 -2.84
CA ALA A 112 2.10 9.04 -3.44
C ALA A 112 3.15 9.61 -2.50
N ARG A 113 2.86 10.72 -1.86
CA ARG A 113 3.76 11.36 -0.89
C ARG A 113 4.05 10.44 0.30
N LYS A 114 3.02 9.80 0.86
CA LYS A 114 3.17 8.84 1.96
C LYS A 114 4.03 7.64 1.55
N ILE A 115 3.82 7.11 0.35
CA ILE A 115 4.63 6.01 -0.19
C ILE A 115 6.11 6.39 -0.26
N ILE A 116 6.40 7.58 -0.76
CA ILE A 116 7.78 8.08 -0.91
C ILE A 116 8.41 8.35 0.46
N GLU A 117 7.73 9.08 1.32
CA GLU A 117 8.24 9.49 2.64
C GLU A 117 8.50 8.30 3.57
N HIS A 118 7.64 7.30 3.53
CA HIS A 118 7.75 6.11 4.38
C HIS A 118 8.49 4.94 3.71
N GLU A 119 8.94 5.10 2.47
CA GLU A 119 9.66 4.07 1.71
C GLU A 119 8.92 2.74 1.67
N ILE A 120 7.62 2.79 1.39
CA ILE A 120 6.73 1.61 1.34
C ILE A 120 6.21 1.38 -0.08
N ASP A 121 5.76 0.16 -0.37
CA ASP A 121 5.27 -0.23 -1.69
C ASP A 121 3.77 0.02 -1.88
N SER A 122 3.02 -0.09 -0.80
CA SER A 122 1.56 0.08 -0.84
C SER A 122 1.02 0.51 0.52
N ILE A 123 -0.19 1.07 0.49
CA ILE A 123 -0.87 1.59 1.66
C ILE A 123 -2.28 0.98 1.71
N PRO A 124 -2.74 0.51 2.87
CA PRO A 124 -4.14 0.12 3.01
C PRO A 124 -5.05 1.33 2.92
N VAL A 125 -6.12 1.18 2.13
CA VAL A 125 -7.21 2.15 2.07
C VAL A 125 -8.26 1.71 3.05
N VAL A 126 -8.66 2.61 3.94
CA VAL A 126 -9.54 2.28 5.07
C VAL A 126 -10.76 3.20 5.14
N ASP A 127 -11.85 2.66 5.66
CA ASP A 127 -12.98 3.44 6.18
C ASP A 127 -12.83 3.49 7.70
N THR A 128 -12.67 4.69 8.24
CA THR A 128 -12.45 4.90 9.66
C THR A 128 -13.78 5.10 10.38
N ASP A 129 -14.00 4.28 11.42
CA ASP A 129 -15.07 4.49 12.39
C ASP A 129 -14.46 5.15 13.62
N LYS A 130 -14.69 6.44 13.77
CA LYS A 130 -14.12 7.24 14.85
C LYS A 130 -14.70 6.88 16.22
N ASP A 131 -15.94 6.44 16.27
CA ASP A 131 -16.62 6.11 17.53
C ASP A 131 -16.08 4.82 18.12
N ASN A 132 -15.80 3.83 17.29
CA ASN A 132 -15.28 2.53 17.68
C ASN A 132 -13.76 2.41 17.56
N HIS A 133 -13.09 3.45 17.08
CA HIS A 133 -11.64 3.47 16.84
C HIS A 133 -11.16 2.32 15.95
N THR A 134 -11.94 1.98 14.93
CA THR A 134 -11.63 0.92 13.97
C THR A 134 -11.45 1.46 12.56
N MET A 135 -10.68 0.72 11.75
CA MET A 135 -10.40 1.06 10.36
C MET A 135 -10.66 -0.17 9.49
N LYS A 136 -11.78 -0.17 8.79
CA LYS A 136 -12.11 -1.27 7.87
C LYS A 136 -11.27 -1.16 6.60
N VAL A 137 -10.58 -2.24 6.22
CA VAL A 137 -9.80 -2.28 4.98
C VAL A 137 -10.72 -2.44 3.79
N ILE A 138 -10.69 -1.48 2.86
CA ILE A 138 -11.56 -1.45 1.67
C ILE A 138 -10.79 -1.52 0.36
N GLY A 139 -9.47 -1.32 0.39
CA GLY A 139 -8.68 -1.32 -0.81
C GLY A 139 -7.20 -1.24 -0.53
N ARG A 140 -6.45 -1.11 -1.61
CA ARG A 140 -5.00 -0.93 -1.60
C ARG A 140 -4.61 0.08 -2.66
N ILE A 141 -3.70 0.99 -2.30
CA ILE A 141 -3.05 1.87 -3.25
C ILE A 141 -1.56 1.54 -3.28
N SER A 142 -1.02 1.27 -4.45
CA SER A 142 0.37 0.85 -4.63
C SER A 142 1.12 1.76 -5.58
N LYS A 143 2.45 1.64 -5.58
CA LYS A 143 3.30 2.29 -6.57
C LYS A 143 2.83 1.97 -7.99
N THR A 144 2.43 0.73 -8.24
CA THR A 144 1.93 0.28 -9.54
C THR A 144 0.66 1.02 -9.95
N ASN A 145 -0.30 1.18 -9.02
CA ASN A 145 -1.53 1.93 -9.29
C ASN A 145 -1.23 3.38 -9.69
N ILE A 146 -0.33 4.03 -8.97
CA ILE A 146 0.06 5.42 -9.24
C ILE A 146 0.80 5.53 -10.58
N THR A 147 1.73 4.60 -10.84
CA THR A 147 2.46 4.57 -12.10
C THR A 147 1.53 4.36 -13.30
N LYS A 148 0.54 3.48 -13.17
CA LYS A 148 -0.48 3.28 -14.20
C LYS A 148 -1.26 4.57 -14.48
N LEU A 149 -1.61 5.31 -13.44
CA LEU A 149 -2.29 6.59 -13.60
C LEU A 149 -1.45 7.57 -14.45
N PHE A 150 -0.15 7.65 -14.18
CA PHE A 150 0.75 8.47 -15.00
C PHE A 150 0.76 8.04 -16.45
N LEU A 151 0.79 6.74 -16.71
CA LEU A 151 0.75 6.21 -18.08
C LEU A 151 -0.56 6.53 -18.78
N GLU A 152 -1.68 6.39 -18.11
CA GLU A 152 -3.00 6.69 -18.65
C GLU A 152 -3.11 8.17 -19.03
N ILE A 153 -2.65 9.07 -18.15
CA ILE A 153 -2.69 10.51 -18.42
C ILE A 153 -1.71 10.89 -19.55
N ALA A 154 -0.50 10.32 -19.53
CA ALA A 154 0.54 10.63 -20.51
C ALA A 154 0.31 9.97 -21.89
N GLY A 155 -0.41 8.85 -21.93
CA GLY A 155 -0.71 8.10 -23.15
C GLY A 155 -1.87 8.66 -23.98
N GLU A 156 -2.59 9.60 -23.40
CA GLU A 156 -3.68 10.32 -24.04
C GLU A 156 -3.15 11.62 -24.69
#